data_0efa21b3ca4dafff3b5da007571316ea
#
_entry.id   0efa21b3ca4dafff3b5da007571316ea
#
_cell.length_a   1.000
_cell.length_b   1.000
_cell.length_c   1.000
_cell.angle_alpha   90.00
_cell.angle_beta   90.00
_cell.angle_gamma   90.00
#
_symmetry.space_group_name_H-M   'P 1'
#
loop_
_entity.id
_entity.type
_entity.pdbx_description
1 polymer ?
#
loop_
_entity_poly.entity_id
_entity_poly.type
_entity_poly.pdbx_seq_one_letter_code
_entity_poly.pdbx_strand_id
1 'polypeptide(L)'
;MPMAASEIERLIREAIPDAEVTIRDLAGDGDHYAARVVSATFAGIPRVKQHQRVYAALGGRMGGELHALQLETAVPSGDHE
;
A
#
# COMPACT_ATOMS: atom_id res chain seq x y z
N MET A 1 14.54 -2.01 -12.40
CA MET A 1 13.27 -2.05 -13.16
C MET A 1 12.14 -1.57 -12.29
N PRO A 2 11.20 -0.80 -12.84
CA PRO A 2 10.05 -0.36 -12.06
C PRO A 2 9.19 -1.55 -11.64
N MET A 3 8.51 -1.39 -10.53
CA MET A 3 7.63 -2.44 -10.02
C MET A 3 6.22 -2.22 -10.59
N ALA A 4 5.62 -3.29 -11.09
CA ALA A 4 4.27 -3.19 -11.63
C ALA A 4 3.25 -3.00 -10.52
N ALA A 5 2.15 -2.29 -10.82
CA ALA A 5 1.09 -2.07 -9.85
C ALA A 5 0.52 -3.39 -9.33
N SER A 6 0.37 -4.38 -10.21
CA SER A 6 -0.16 -5.68 -9.79
C SER A 6 0.77 -6.38 -8.81
N GLU A 7 2.06 -6.17 -8.93
CA GLU A 7 3.01 -6.76 -7.99
C GLU A 7 2.94 -6.07 -6.63
N ILE A 8 2.80 -4.75 -6.63
CA ILE A 8 2.63 -4.01 -5.38
C ILE A 8 1.39 -4.51 -4.65
N GLU A 9 0.30 -4.64 -5.38
CA GLU A 9 -0.95 -5.14 -4.80
C GLU A 9 -0.78 -6.54 -4.24
N ARG A 10 -0.12 -7.42 -4.99
CA ARG A 10 0.08 -8.79 -4.56
C ARG A 10 0.89 -8.87 -3.27
N LEU A 11 1.97 -8.11 -3.19
CA LEU A 11 2.82 -8.12 -2.01
C LEU A 11 2.08 -7.62 -0.78
N ILE A 12 1.29 -6.57 -0.95
CA ILE A 12 0.51 -6.04 0.17
C ILE A 12 -0.52 -7.06 0.62
N ARG A 13 -1.21 -7.70 -0.31
CA ARG A 13 -2.22 -8.70 0.04
C ARG A 13 -1.63 -9.95 0.67
N GLU A 14 -0.42 -10.32 0.31
CA GLU A 14 0.24 -11.45 0.96
C GLU A 14 0.51 -11.18 2.42
N ALA A 15 0.87 -9.96 2.75
CA ALA A 15 1.15 -9.59 4.14
C ALA A 15 -0.12 -9.24 4.90
N ILE A 16 -1.12 -8.70 4.22
CA ILE A 16 -2.37 -8.25 4.83
C ILE A 16 -3.52 -8.86 4.02
N PRO A 17 -3.89 -10.12 4.32
CA PRO A 17 -4.80 -10.86 3.42
C PRO A 17 -6.19 -10.27 3.25
N ASP A 18 -6.67 -9.50 4.21
CA ASP A 18 -7.99 -8.87 4.10
C ASP A 18 -7.95 -7.50 3.42
N ALA A 19 -6.78 -7.05 2.99
CA ALA A 19 -6.64 -5.70 2.48
C ALA A 19 -7.35 -5.52 1.15
N GLU A 20 -8.03 -4.39 1.02
CA GLU A 20 -8.46 -3.87 -0.27
C GLU A 20 -7.41 -2.88 -0.73
N VAL A 21 -6.82 -3.14 -1.86
CA VAL A 21 -5.69 -2.36 -2.34
C VAL A 21 -6.06 -1.72 -3.66
N THR A 22 -5.88 -0.41 -3.76
CA THR A 22 -6.06 0.33 -4.99
C THR A 22 -4.75 1.03 -5.31
N ILE A 23 -4.21 0.78 -6.49
CA ILE A 23 -2.93 1.34 -6.91
C ILE A 23 -3.17 2.22 -8.13
N ARG A 24 -2.60 3.42 -8.11
CA ARG A 24 -2.65 4.34 -9.24
C ARG A 24 -1.24 4.73 -9.63
N ASP A 25 -0.96 4.69 -10.92
CA ASP A 25 0.31 5.12 -11.47
C ASP A 25 0.22 6.62 -11.76
N LEU A 26 0.88 7.43 -10.97
CA LEU A 26 0.69 8.87 -11.01
C LEU A 26 1.34 9.53 -12.20
N ALA A 27 2.46 8.98 -12.65
CA ALA A 27 3.23 9.60 -13.73
C ALA A 27 3.18 8.81 -15.04
N GLY A 28 2.56 7.63 -15.03
CA GLY A 28 2.54 6.77 -16.19
C GLY A 28 3.86 6.11 -16.50
N ASP A 29 4.79 6.11 -15.54
CA ASP A 29 6.14 5.58 -15.77
C ASP A 29 6.42 4.30 -14.98
N GLY A 30 5.44 3.80 -14.23
CA GLY A 30 5.65 2.60 -13.44
C GLY A 30 6.55 2.78 -12.22
N ASP A 31 6.73 4.01 -11.77
CA ASP A 31 7.69 4.32 -10.73
C ASP A 31 7.13 5.22 -9.63
N HIS A 32 6.09 5.97 -9.95
CA HIS A 32 5.47 6.88 -8.99
C HIS A 32 4.01 6.47 -8.82
N TYR A 33 3.70 5.91 -7.64
CA TYR A 33 2.39 5.32 -7.39
C TYR A 33 1.69 5.97 -6.22
N ALA A 34 0.36 5.94 -6.25
CA ALA A 34 -0.46 6.17 -5.07
C ALA A 34 -1.16 4.87 -4.73
N ALA A 35 -1.09 4.49 -3.46
CA ALA A 35 -1.70 3.25 -2.99
C ALA A 35 -2.68 3.57 -1.87
N ARG A 36 -3.87 2.99 -1.95
CA ARG A 36 -4.82 3.04 -0.86
C ARG A 36 -5.01 1.62 -0.35
N VAL A 37 -4.77 1.40 0.93
CA VAL A 37 -4.86 0.08 1.55
C VAL A 37 -5.88 0.16 2.68
N VAL A 38 -6.93 -0.62 2.57
CA VAL A 38 -8.02 -0.65 3.56
C VAL A 38 -8.03 -2.03 4.19
N SER A 39 -7.92 -2.09 5.52
CA SER A 39 -7.88 -3.36 6.23
C SER A 39 -8.49 -3.23 7.60
N ALA A 40 -9.29 -4.22 7.97
CA ALA A 40 -9.87 -4.29 9.31
C ALA A 40 -8.79 -4.44 10.37
N THR A 41 -7.63 -5.00 10.01
CA THR A 41 -6.54 -5.17 10.97
C THR A 41 -5.87 -3.85 11.34
N PHE A 42 -6.20 -2.77 10.64
CA PHE A 42 -5.68 -1.44 10.99
C PHE A 42 -6.45 -0.79 12.14
N ALA A 43 -7.55 -1.38 12.58
CA ALA A 43 -8.36 -0.80 13.65
C ALA A 43 -7.53 -0.70 14.93
N GLY A 44 -7.54 0.47 15.55
CA GLY A 44 -6.80 0.70 16.78
C GLY A 44 -5.29 0.87 16.57
N ILE A 45 -4.82 0.90 15.34
CA ILE A 45 -3.40 1.03 15.05
C ILE A 45 -3.12 2.45 14.56
N PRO A 46 -2.14 3.17 15.13
CA PRO A 46 -1.79 4.51 14.66
C PRO A 46 -1.38 4.49 13.20
N ARG A 47 -1.64 5.59 12.50
CA ARG A 47 -1.40 5.67 11.06
C ARG A 47 0.06 5.35 10.71
N VAL A 48 1.00 5.83 11.52
CA VAL A 48 2.41 5.55 11.26
C VAL A 48 2.68 4.05 11.23
N LYS A 49 2.07 3.32 12.15
CA LYS A 49 2.27 1.87 12.19
C LYS A 49 1.53 1.17 11.06
N GLN A 50 0.37 1.69 10.64
CA GLN A 50 -0.30 1.17 9.46
C GLN A 50 0.60 1.29 8.23
N HIS A 51 1.22 2.45 8.06
CA HIS A 51 2.13 2.67 6.93
C HIS A 51 3.34 1.74 7.01
N GLN A 52 3.88 1.53 8.20
CA GLN A 52 5.01 0.64 8.38
C GLN A 52 4.67 -0.79 7.96
N ARG A 53 3.45 -1.24 8.23
CA ARG A 53 3.02 -2.57 7.80
C ARG A 53 3.03 -2.70 6.28
N VAL A 54 2.57 -1.68 5.59
CA VAL A 54 2.55 -1.71 4.13
C VAL A 54 3.97 -1.68 3.57
N TYR A 55 4.82 -0.84 4.12
CA TYR A 55 6.21 -0.79 3.67
C TYR A 55 6.92 -2.11 3.93
N ALA A 56 6.64 -2.74 5.07
CA ALA A 56 7.22 -4.05 5.36
C ALA A 56 6.75 -5.10 4.37
N ALA A 57 5.51 -4.99 3.90
CA ALA A 57 4.99 -5.91 2.90
C ALA A 57 5.75 -5.80 1.58
N LEU A 58 6.25 -4.61 1.27
CA LEU A 58 7.03 -4.39 0.06
C LEU A 58 8.49 -4.82 0.23
N GLY A 59 8.88 -5.16 1.45
CA GLY A 59 10.24 -5.61 1.72
C GLY A 59 11.23 -4.50 1.49
N GLY A 60 12.32 -4.78 0.83
CA GLY A 60 13.34 -3.79 0.56
C GLY A 60 13.20 -3.10 -0.79
N ARG A 61 12.00 -3.13 -1.38
CA ARG A 61 11.84 -2.63 -2.74
C ARG A 61 11.63 -1.13 -2.84
N MET A 62 11.24 -0.52 -1.73
CA MET A 62 11.15 0.93 -1.68
C MET A 62 12.54 1.53 -1.82
N GLY A 63 12.66 2.52 -2.70
CA GLY A 63 13.93 3.17 -2.95
C GLY A 63 14.76 2.50 -4.01
N GLY A 64 14.50 1.23 -4.32
CA GLY A 64 15.16 0.51 -5.38
C GLY A 64 14.26 0.38 -6.59
N GLU A 65 13.35 -0.58 -6.52
CA GLU A 65 12.41 -0.82 -7.62
C GLU A 65 11.25 0.16 -7.63
N LEU A 66 10.97 0.79 -6.48
CA LEU A 66 9.86 1.71 -6.35
C LEU A 66 10.38 2.98 -5.68
N HIS A 67 10.43 4.08 -6.40
CA HIS A 67 11.03 5.31 -5.90
C HIS A 67 10.07 6.16 -5.09
N ALA A 68 8.79 6.17 -5.44
CA ALA A 68 7.85 7.02 -4.74
C ALA A 68 6.51 6.32 -4.61
N LEU A 69 6.01 6.30 -3.39
CA LEU A 69 4.71 5.72 -3.09
C LEU A 69 3.97 6.66 -2.15
N GLN A 70 2.88 7.25 -2.64
CA GLN A 70 1.96 7.96 -1.78
C GLN A 70 1.03 6.94 -1.16
N LEU A 71 1.03 6.86 0.16
CA LEU A 71 0.31 5.80 0.85
C LEU A 71 -0.82 6.37 1.67
N GLU A 72 -2.00 5.80 1.49
CA GLU A 72 -3.17 6.09 2.30
C GLU A 72 -3.67 4.79 2.90
N THR A 73 -3.94 4.77 4.20
CA THR A 73 -4.46 3.60 4.88
C THR A 73 -5.76 3.95 5.58
N ALA A 74 -6.63 2.96 5.71
CA ALA A 74 -7.93 3.16 6.33
C ALA A 74 -8.48 1.85 6.86
N VAL A 75 -9.51 1.97 7.69
CA VAL A 75 -10.25 0.82 8.20
C VAL A 75 -11.54 0.74 7.39
N PRO A 76 -11.96 -0.45 6.96
CA PRO A 76 -13.21 -0.58 6.22
C PRO A 76 -14.39 -0.21 7.09
N SER A 77 -15.46 0.17 6.50
CA SER A 77 -16.73 0.45 7.13
C SER A 77 -16.74 1.70 7.94
N GLY A 78 -15.74 2.18 8.25
CA GLY A 78 -15.89 3.38 8.90
C GLY A 78 -16.44 4.35 7.97
N ASP A 79 -16.59 4.09 7.52
CA ASP A 79 -16.82 4.93 6.98
C ASP A 79 -17.55 5.70 6.73
N HIS A 80 -17.63 5.90 6.93
CA HIS A 80 -18.32 6.60 6.72
C HIS A 80 -18.26 7.56 7.30
N GLU A 81 -17.82 7.69 7.54
CA GLU A 81 -17.90 8.29 8.03
C GLU A 81 -18.13 8.82 7.97
#